data_8029c8124c1856e6abca485627a94593
#
_entry.id   8029c8124c1856e6abca485627a94593
#
_cell.length_a   1.000
_cell.length_b   1.000
_cell.length_c   1.000
_cell.angle_alpha   90.00
_cell.angle_beta   90.00
_cell.angle_gamma   90.00
#
_symmetry.space_group_name_H-M   'P 1'
#
loop_
_entity.id
_entity.type
_entity.pdbx_description
1 polymer ?
#
loop_
_entity_poly.entity_id
_entity_poly.type
_entity_poly.pdbx_seq_one_letter_code
_entity_poly.pdbx_strand_id
1 'polypeptide(L)'
;MVSVLIATEHASARFGGEAALPLHYFRVMRARGIDVRMITHARVRDELSSSFPDDADRIFYIEDARLHRLMWRLGRFLPGRLSYITTGFVSRVSTQLAQRRLARQLVARHGIDVVHQPMPVSPREPSLLHGLGAPVVIGPLNGNMEFPAAFRTTSEKRMAFIEKIARSFTETLNALMPGKRRAAAIMVANERTRRALPGKLRGEVLQIPENGVDLALWQERAPSPEAQSPRATTQMIFMGRLISLKAVDLLLIAFERARAQAPMSLTVLGDGEEGPALRALARELGIAADAPGQPGTVFFAGWKTQAECAQQLRDADVLLLPSLRECGGAVVLEAMACRLPVIATAWGGPLDYLDATTGILVPPTSRDDFIAGLADAMVRLSQSPELRRRLGDAARARIEAEFDWERKMDAILALYSRVSGAPA
;
A
#
# COMPACT_ATOMS: atom_id res chain seq x y z
N MET A 1 19.45 13.68 19.42
CA MET A 1 18.65 13.13 18.30
C MET A 1 18.84 11.62 18.26
N VAL A 2 17.77 10.87 18.08
CA VAL A 2 17.79 9.40 18.06
C VAL A 2 18.52 8.87 16.82
N SER A 3 19.39 7.85 16.98
CA SER A 3 20.04 7.12 15.88
C SER A 3 19.22 5.87 15.55
N VAL A 4 18.87 5.68 14.26
CA VAL A 4 17.90 4.68 13.80
C VAL A 4 18.52 3.70 12.81
N LEU A 5 18.25 2.41 12.98
CA LEU A 5 18.56 1.38 12.01
C LEU A 5 17.28 0.78 11.42
N ILE A 6 17.01 1.03 10.14
CA ILE A 6 15.93 0.38 9.40
C ILE A 6 16.40 -1.01 8.98
N ALA A 7 15.66 -2.05 9.35
CA ALA A 7 15.96 -3.43 8.95
C ALA A 7 14.81 -4.01 8.12
N THR A 8 15.03 -4.15 6.81
CA THR A 8 14.01 -4.55 5.84
C THR A 8 14.56 -5.57 4.84
N GLU A 9 13.70 -6.42 4.26
CA GLU A 9 14.10 -7.32 3.18
C GLU A 9 14.18 -6.58 1.84
N HIS A 10 13.20 -5.71 1.58
CA HIS A 10 13.14 -4.89 0.36
C HIS A 10 12.99 -3.42 0.71
N ALA A 11 13.63 -2.57 -0.10
CA ALA A 11 13.47 -1.13 -0.10
C ALA A 11 13.49 -0.69 -1.56
N SER A 12 12.32 -0.63 -2.21
CA SER A 12 12.23 -0.44 -3.67
C SER A 12 10.91 0.24 -4.05
N ALA A 13 10.97 1.21 -4.92
CA ALA A 13 9.80 1.81 -5.55
C ALA A 13 9.19 0.91 -6.67
N ARG A 14 9.96 -0.08 -7.15
CA ARG A 14 9.57 -0.95 -8.28
C ARG A 14 8.76 -2.17 -7.84
N PHE A 15 8.87 -2.60 -6.58
CA PHE A 15 8.26 -3.84 -6.07
C PHE A 15 6.88 -3.64 -5.43
N GLY A 16 6.29 -2.45 -5.59
CA GLY A 16 4.96 -2.10 -5.05
C GLY A 16 5.00 -1.27 -3.78
N GLY A 17 3.83 -0.80 -3.33
CA GLY A 17 3.70 0.17 -2.26
C GLY A 17 4.33 -0.25 -0.93
N GLU A 18 4.19 -1.53 -0.55
CA GLU A 18 4.80 -2.05 0.69
C GLU A 18 6.33 -1.93 0.68
N ALA A 19 6.98 -2.28 -0.45
CA ALA A 19 8.43 -2.19 -0.58
C ALA A 19 8.96 -0.75 -0.63
N ALA A 20 8.11 0.22 -0.92
CA ALA A 20 8.45 1.64 -0.91
C ALA A 20 8.46 2.25 0.51
N LEU A 21 7.78 1.63 1.48
CA LEU A 21 7.70 2.16 2.86
C LEU A 21 9.08 2.42 3.49
N PRO A 22 10.05 1.47 3.45
CA PRO A 22 11.38 1.71 4.02
C PRO A 22 12.11 2.88 3.34
N LEU A 23 11.89 3.10 2.03
CA LEU A 23 12.47 4.24 1.31
C LEU A 23 11.93 5.57 1.83
N HIS A 24 10.62 5.66 2.05
CA HIS A 24 10.00 6.86 2.59
C HIS A 24 10.54 7.17 3.98
N TYR A 25 10.65 6.17 4.87
CA TYR A 25 11.26 6.35 6.18
C TYR A 25 12.71 6.84 6.09
N PHE A 26 13.52 6.18 5.27
CA PHE A 26 14.92 6.56 5.10
C PHE A 26 15.05 7.97 4.54
N ARG A 27 14.34 8.30 3.46
CA ARG A 27 14.37 9.61 2.81
C ARG A 27 13.97 10.76 3.75
N VAL A 28 12.83 10.62 4.45
CA VAL A 28 12.33 11.67 5.33
C VAL A 28 13.25 11.87 6.54
N MET A 29 13.77 10.79 7.14
CA MET A 29 14.73 10.91 8.24
C MET A 29 16.04 11.55 7.78
N ARG A 30 16.56 11.19 6.59
CA ARG A 30 17.76 11.82 6.02
C ARG A 30 17.56 13.31 5.76
N ALA A 31 16.44 13.68 5.16
CA ALA A 31 16.10 15.08 4.90
C ALA A 31 16.03 15.93 6.19
N ARG A 32 15.65 15.31 7.32
CA ARG A 32 15.60 15.95 8.64
C ARG A 32 16.94 15.90 9.40
N GLY A 33 18.01 15.40 8.80
CA GLY A 33 19.33 15.30 9.41
C GLY A 33 19.46 14.23 10.50
N ILE A 34 18.51 13.29 10.57
CA ILE A 34 18.53 12.19 11.54
C ILE A 34 19.58 11.17 11.13
N ASP A 35 20.34 10.65 12.11
CA ASP A 35 21.30 9.58 11.88
C ASP A 35 20.56 8.26 11.64
N VAL A 36 20.23 8.01 10.39
CA VAL A 36 19.56 6.78 9.95
C VAL A 36 20.45 5.92 9.07
N ARG A 37 20.43 4.62 9.31
CA ARG A 37 21.06 3.58 8.50
C ARG A 37 20.03 2.55 8.07
N MET A 38 20.31 1.80 7.00
CA MET A 38 19.39 0.80 6.47
C MET A 38 20.12 -0.51 6.16
N ILE A 39 19.52 -1.63 6.57
CA ILE A 39 19.86 -2.99 6.12
C ILE A 39 18.79 -3.44 5.13
N THR A 40 19.20 -3.86 3.95
CA THR A 40 18.30 -4.43 2.94
C THR A 40 18.99 -5.53 2.14
N HIS A 41 18.27 -6.19 1.23
CA HIS A 41 18.83 -7.23 0.39
C HIS A 41 19.57 -6.62 -0.83
N ALA A 42 20.67 -7.24 -1.25
CA ALA A 42 21.51 -6.77 -2.36
C ALA A 42 20.78 -6.69 -3.72
N ARG A 43 19.61 -7.33 -3.85
CA ARG A 43 18.77 -7.27 -5.07
C ARG A 43 18.28 -5.88 -5.44
N VAL A 44 18.27 -4.95 -4.49
CA VAL A 44 17.83 -3.55 -4.69
C VAL A 44 19.01 -2.57 -4.70
N ARG A 45 20.25 -3.09 -4.74
CA ARG A 45 21.47 -2.26 -4.65
C ARG A 45 21.55 -1.20 -5.74
N ASP A 46 21.33 -1.58 -6.99
CA ASP A 46 21.47 -0.66 -8.13
C ASP A 46 20.45 0.47 -8.06
N GLU A 47 19.22 0.15 -7.64
CA GLU A 47 18.16 1.14 -7.44
C GLU A 47 18.52 2.11 -6.31
N LEU A 48 18.99 1.59 -5.17
CA LEU A 48 19.33 2.42 -4.01
C LEU A 48 20.58 3.25 -4.25
N SER A 49 21.59 2.70 -4.91
CA SER A 49 22.79 3.46 -5.27
C SER A 49 22.50 4.63 -6.20
N SER A 50 21.50 4.47 -7.09
CA SER A 50 21.04 5.55 -7.96
C SER A 50 20.17 6.56 -7.23
N SER A 51 19.34 6.12 -6.27
CA SER A 51 18.41 6.98 -5.54
C SER A 51 19.06 7.74 -4.39
N PHE A 52 20.12 7.18 -3.79
CA PHE A 52 20.81 7.71 -2.61
C PHE A 52 22.34 7.64 -2.80
N PRO A 53 22.92 8.32 -3.80
CA PRO A 53 24.36 8.23 -4.10
C PRO A 53 25.23 8.73 -2.94
N ASP A 54 24.75 9.72 -2.18
CA ASP A 54 25.49 10.33 -1.06
C ASP A 54 25.37 9.54 0.26
N ASP A 55 24.55 8.49 0.31
CA ASP A 55 24.27 7.68 1.50
C ASP A 55 24.81 6.24 1.37
N ALA A 56 25.75 5.98 0.49
CA ALA A 56 26.28 4.64 0.23
C ALA A 56 26.91 3.98 1.49
N ASP A 57 27.48 4.77 2.41
CA ASP A 57 28.06 4.33 3.67
C ASP A 57 27.00 4.01 4.75
N ARG A 58 25.73 4.36 4.51
CA ARG A 58 24.59 4.18 5.41
C ARG A 58 23.69 3.01 5.03
N ILE A 59 23.88 2.43 3.84
CA ILE A 59 23.04 1.34 3.33
C ILE A 59 23.88 0.06 3.28
N PHE A 60 23.45 -0.94 4.05
CA PHE A 60 24.14 -2.21 4.21
C PHE A 60 23.34 -3.32 3.52
N TYR A 61 24.02 -4.18 2.79
CA TYR A 61 23.38 -5.18 1.95
C TYR A 61 23.59 -6.60 2.45
N ILE A 62 22.55 -7.41 2.37
CA ILE A 62 22.60 -8.86 2.59
C ILE A 62 22.69 -9.53 1.24
N GLU A 63 23.74 -10.31 1.04
CA GLU A 63 23.96 -11.05 -0.21
C GLU A 63 23.17 -12.35 -0.26
N ASP A 64 22.89 -12.82 -1.50
CA ASP A 64 22.26 -14.11 -1.74
C ASP A 64 23.17 -15.26 -1.27
N ALA A 65 22.79 -15.91 -0.16
CA ALA A 65 23.45 -17.14 0.28
C ALA A 65 23.18 -18.31 -0.69
N ARG A 66 23.99 -19.36 -0.61
CA ARG A 66 23.76 -20.61 -1.38
C ARG A 66 22.36 -21.18 -1.16
N LEU A 67 21.83 -21.03 0.06
CA LEU A 67 20.49 -21.47 0.43
C LEU A 67 19.39 -20.70 -0.34
N HIS A 68 19.54 -19.39 -0.54
CA HIS A 68 18.57 -18.59 -1.32
C HIS A 68 18.49 -19.10 -2.76
N ARG A 69 19.63 -19.36 -3.40
CA ARG A 69 19.70 -19.91 -4.77
C ARG A 69 19.09 -21.30 -4.87
N LEU A 70 19.31 -22.16 -3.85
CA LEU A 70 18.72 -23.49 -3.80
C LEU A 70 17.20 -23.40 -3.65
N MET A 71 16.71 -22.60 -2.69
CA MET A 71 15.27 -22.41 -2.45
C MET A 71 14.57 -21.83 -3.67
N TRP A 72 15.18 -20.88 -4.37
CA TRP A 72 14.64 -20.34 -5.61
C TRP A 72 14.52 -21.41 -6.71
N ARG A 73 15.57 -22.25 -6.90
CA ARG A 73 15.51 -23.36 -7.87
C ARG A 73 14.39 -24.35 -7.54
N LEU A 74 14.26 -24.75 -6.29
CA LEU A 74 13.21 -25.66 -5.85
C LEU A 74 11.81 -25.05 -5.97
N GLY A 75 11.70 -23.76 -5.65
CA GLY A 75 10.43 -23.02 -5.74
C GLY A 75 9.85 -22.93 -7.15
N ARG A 76 10.69 -22.98 -8.21
CA ARG A 76 10.22 -22.96 -9.60
C ARG A 76 9.35 -24.15 -9.99
N PHE A 77 9.48 -25.28 -9.29
CA PHE A 77 8.68 -26.50 -9.53
C PHE A 77 7.38 -26.53 -8.72
N LEU A 78 7.14 -25.54 -7.86
CA LEU A 78 5.96 -25.46 -7.02
C LEU A 78 4.99 -24.39 -7.52
N PRO A 79 3.65 -24.61 -7.37
CA PRO A 79 2.68 -23.55 -7.58
C PRO A 79 3.03 -22.33 -6.73
N GLY A 80 2.85 -21.11 -7.26
CA GLY A 80 3.34 -19.86 -6.66
C GLY A 80 2.99 -19.70 -5.17
N ARG A 81 1.76 -20.04 -4.76
CA ARG A 81 1.35 -20.00 -3.33
C ARG A 81 2.09 -21.01 -2.46
N LEU A 82 2.31 -22.24 -2.96
CA LEU A 82 3.03 -23.26 -2.23
C LEU A 82 4.51 -22.93 -2.13
N SER A 83 5.11 -22.43 -3.19
CA SER A 83 6.47 -21.88 -3.20
C SER A 83 6.64 -20.78 -2.15
N TYR A 84 5.70 -19.84 -2.06
CA TYR A 84 5.74 -18.73 -1.08
C TYR A 84 5.73 -19.24 0.37
N ILE A 85 4.89 -20.23 0.69
CA ILE A 85 4.72 -20.76 2.06
C ILE A 85 5.90 -21.67 2.46
N THR A 86 6.53 -22.36 1.52
CA THR A 86 7.60 -23.35 1.79
C THR A 86 8.99 -22.75 1.52
N THR A 87 9.47 -22.81 0.28
CA THR A 87 10.82 -22.36 -0.10
C THR A 87 11.01 -20.86 0.14
N GLY A 88 9.98 -20.05 -0.09
CA GLY A 88 9.97 -18.63 0.20
C GLY A 88 10.09 -18.34 1.70
N PHE A 89 9.38 -19.09 2.55
CA PHE A 89 9.49 -18.95 4.00
C PHE A 89 10.91 -19.26 4.50
N VAL A 90 11.52 -20.37 4.05
CA VAL A 90 12.90 -20.73 4.39
C VAL A 90 13.89 -19.64 3.96
N SER A 91 13.70 -19.10 2.77
CA SER A 91 14.52 -17.99 2.25
C SER A 91 14.40 -16.76 3.15
N ARG A 92 13.18 -16.35 3.52
CA ARG A 92 12.95 -15.19 4.42
C ARG A 92 13.55 -15.40 5.81
N VAL A 93 13.44 -16.60 6.37
CA VAL A 93 14.09 -16.94 7.65
C VAL A 93 15.62 -16.78 7.55
N SER A 94 16.22 -17.26 6.46
CA SER A 94 17.67 -17.09 6.20
C SER A 94 18.06 -15.62 6.13
N THR A 95 17.27 -14.81 5.41
CA THR A 95 17.47 -13.36 5.32
C THR A 95 17.36 -12.70 6.69
N GLN A 96 16.34 -13.02 7.48
CA GLN A 96 16.15 -12.45 8.83
C GLN A 96 17.28 -12.83 9.79
N LEU A 97 17.85 -14.04 9.68
CA LEU A 97 19.02 -14.43 10.46
C LEU A 97 20.26 -13.59 10.10
N ALA A 98 20.49 -13.35 8.82
CA ALA A 98 21.55 -12.47 8.35
C ALA A 98 21.32 -11.02 8.81
N GLN A 99 20.08 -10.50 8.67
CA GLN A 99 19.70 -9.18 9.18
C GLN A 99 19.97 -9.04 10.69
N ARG A 100 19.58 -10.06 11.46
CA ARG A 100 19.79 -10.04 12.91
C ARG A 100 21.26 -9.98 13.29
N ARG A 101 22.12 -10.74 12.59
CA ARG A 101 23.58 -10.71 12.82
C ARG A 101 24.15 -9.34 12.48
N LEU A 102 23.84 -8.82 11.31
CA LEU A 102 24.32 -7.52 10.85
C LEU A 102 23.79 -6.38 11.71
N ALA A 103 22.50 -6.41 12.09
CA ALA A 103 21.91 -5.42 12.99
C ALA A 103 22.62 -5.35 14.34
N ARG A 104 22.96 -6.49 14.96
CA ARG A 104 23.74 -6.52 16.20
C ARG A 104 25.11 -5.84 16.07
N GLN A 105 25.80 -6.10 14.95
CA GLN A 105 27.11 -5.50 14.68
C GLN A 105 27.00 -3.98 14.51
N LEU A 106 25.98 -3.54 13.74
CA LEU A 106 25.78 -2.11 13.49
C LEU A 106 25.30 -1.36 14.75
N VAL A 107 24.42 -1.97 15.54
CA VAL A 107 24.01 -1.39 16.85
C VAL A 107 25.22 -1.18 17.75
N ALA A 108 26.08 -2.19 17.90
CA ALA A 108 27.26 -2.08 18.74
C ALA A 108 28.31 -1.10 18.18
N ARG A 109 28.47 -1.06 16.85
CA ARG A 109 29.48 -0.22 16.19
C ARG A 109 29.12 1.26 16.14
N HIS A 110 27.84 1.56 15.94
CA HIS A 110 27.36 2.92 15.64
C HIS A 110 26.51 3.52 16.77
N GLY A 111 26.30 2.81 17.90
CA GLY A 111 25.49 3.32 19.00
C GLY A 111 24.04 3.58 18.60
N ILE A 112 23.43 2.63 17.84
CA ILE A 112 22.05 2.77 17.38
C ILE A 112 21.08 2.71 18.56
N ASP A 113 20.19 3.71 18.65
CA ASP A 113 19.21 3.82 19.73
C ASP A 113 17.96 2.98 19.49
N VAL A 114 17.53 2.83 18.22
CA VAL A 114 16.32 2.09 17.83
C VAL A 114 16.54 1.30 16.55
N VAL A 115 16.07 0.06 16.52
CA VAL A 115 15.94 -0.74 15.28
C VAL A 115 14.49 -0.75 14.84
N HIS A 116 14.21 -0.24 13.64
CA HIS A 116 12.89 -0.22 13.04
C HIS A 116 12.77 -1.29 11.96
N GLN A 117 11.79 -2.19 12.09
CA GLN A 117 11.44 -3.21 11.09
C GLN A 117 10.11 -2.87 10.43
N PRO A 118 10.08 -2.11 9.32
CA PRO A 118 8.83 -1.75 8.63
C PRO A 118 8.24 -2.90 7.81
N MET A 119 9.03 -3.92 7.48
CA MET A 119 8.63 -5.09 6.72
C MET A 119 9.11 -6.40 7.36
N PRO A 120 8.37 -7.50 7.17
CA PRO A 120 7.12 -7.67 6.40
C PRO A 120 5.92 -7.01 7.09
N VAL A 121 5.00 -6.44 6.31
CA VAL A 121 3.81 -5.75 6.84
C VAL A 121 2.75 -6.71 7.39
N SER A 122 2.84 -8.00 7.10
CA SER A 122 1.89 -9.01 7.57
C SER A 122 1.89 -9.13 9.10
N PRO A 123 0.73 -9.01 9.78
CA PRO A 123 0.65 -9.19 11.23
C PRO A 123 0.96 -10.63 11.67
N ARG A 124 0.83 -11.61 10.78
CA ARG A 124 1.02 -13.03 11.08
C ARG A 124 2.43 -13.54 10.83
N GLU A 125 3.20 -12.90 9.95
CA GLU A 125 4.56 -13.33 9.65
C GLU A 125 5.48 -13.07 10.85
N PRO A 126 6.24 -14.08 11.32
CA PRO A 126 7.09 -13.92 12.51
C PRO A 126 8.32 -13.07 12.22
N SER A 127 8.92 -12.53 13.28
CA SER A 127 10.18 -11.79 13.23
C SER A 127 11.25 -12.46 14.08
N LEU A 128 12.50 -12.44 13.60
CA LEU A 128 13.71 -12.85 14.33
C LEU A 128 14.47 -11.64 14.91
N LEU A 129 14.03 -10.42 14.67
CA LEU A 129 14.70 -9.23 15.15
C LEU A 129 14.36 -8.99 16.63
N HIS A 130 15.24 -9.47 17.50
CA HIS A 130 15.17 -9.30 18.95
C HIS A 130 16.55 -9.47 19.59
N GLY A 131 16.74 -8.87 20.78
CA GLY A 131 18.00 -8.98 21.53
C GLY A 131 19.17 -8.44 20.72
N LEU A 132 19.01 -7.25 20.15
CA LEU A 132 19.98 -6.60 19.25
C LEU A 132 20.92 -5.64 19.99
N GLY A 133 20.66 -5.34 21.25
CA GLY A 133 21.33 -4.29 22.03
C GLY A 133 20.56 -2.95 22.03
N ALA A 134 19.55 -2.82 21.17
CA ALA A 134 18.64 -1.69 21.09
C ALA A 134 17.19 -2.18 21.05
N PRO A 135 16.18 -1.38 21.46
CA PRO A 135 14.77 -1.68 21.31
C PRO A 135 14.39 -1.82 19.85
N VAL A 136 13.44 -2.74 19.58
CA VAL A 136 12.93 -3.00 18.23
C VAL A 136 11.51 -2.48 18.13
N VAL A 137 11.25 -1.65 17.12
CA VAL A 137 9.92 -1.19 16.70
C VAL A 137 9.56 -1.91 15.41
N ILE A 138 8.36 -2.49 15.34
CA ILE A 138 7.90 -3.26 14.19
C ILE A 138 6.66 -2.61 13.58
N GLY A 139 6.61 -2.51 12.25
CA GLY A 139 5.46 -2.00 11.49
C GLY A 139 5.68 -0.61 10.88
N PRO A 140 4.63 0.05 10.41
CA PRO A 140 3.21 -0.29 10.57
C PRO A 140 2.84 -1.59 9.85
N LEU A 141 2.25 -2.51 10.60
CA LEU A 141 1.73 -3.75 10.03
C LEU A 141 0.35 -3.47 9.40
N ASN A 142 0.06 -4.15 8.29
CA ASN A 142 -1.25 -4.12 7.65
C ASN A 142 -1.58 -5.50 7.07
N GLY A 143 -2.84 -5.92 7.18
CA GLY A 143 -3.24 -7.23 6.66
C GLY A 143 -4.54 -7.74 7.23
N ASN A 144 -4.65 -9.08 7.27
CA ASN A 144 -5.86 -9.78 7.70
C ASN A 144 -7.09 -9.46 6.84
N MET A 145 -6.83 -9.21 5.52
CA MET A 145 -7.88 -8.94 4.54
C MET A 145 -8.43 -10.23 3.98
N GLU A 146 -9.76 -10.30 4.00
CA GLU A 146 -10.55 -11.34 3.32
C GLU A 146 -11.32 -10.72 2.15
N PHE A 147 -11.84 -11.54 1.24
CA PHE A 147 -12.83 -11.08 0.27
C PHE A 147 -14.17 -10.79 0.93
N PRO A 148 -14.96 -9.84 0.42
CA PRO A 148 -16.34 -9.68 0.80
C PRO A 148 -17.10 -11.00 0.61
N ALA A 149 -18.05 -11.30 1.49
CA ALA A 149 -18.74 -12.60 1.52
C ALA A 149 -19.37 -12.98 0.17
N ALA A 150 -19.95 -12.00 -0.53
CA ALA A 150 -20.62 -12.17 -1.81
C ALA A 150 -19.65 -12.50 -2.97
N PHE A 151 -18.36 -12.21 -2.81
CA PHE A 151 -17.32 -12.40 -3.84
C PHE A 151 -16.38 -13.55 -3.53
N ARG A 152 -16.66 -14.36 -2.49
CA ARG A 152 -15.86 -15.53 -2.14
C ARG A 152 -16.17 -16.70 -3.05
N THR A 153 -15.21 -17.13 -3.82
CA THR A 153 -15.28 -18.36 -4.61
C THR A 153 -15.19 -19.63 -3.71
N THR A 154 -15.53 -20.79 -4.26
CA THR A 154 -15.39 -22.08 -3.54
C THR A 154 -13.94 -22.34 -3.12
N SER A 155 -12.96 -21.96 -3.95
CA SER A 155 -11.54 -22.05 -3.64
C SER A 155 -11.14 -21.14 -2.47
N GLU A 156 -11.69 -19.95 -2.40
CA GLU A 156 -11.44 -18.98 -1.30
C GLU A 156 -12.11 -19.42 0.00
N LYS A 157 -13.27 -20.03 -0.04
CA LYS A 157 -13.89 -20.67 1.14
C LYS A 157 -13.03 -21.80 1.70
N ARG A 158 -12.44 -22.63 0.83
CA ARG A 158 -11.46 -23.66 1.24
C ARG A 158 -10.19 -23.04 1.83
N MET A 159 -9.69 -21.98 1.20
CA MET A 159 -8.52 -21.25 1.72
C MET A 159 -8.79 -20.61 3.07
N ALA A 160 -9.95 -20.02 3.30
CA ALA A 160 -10.33 -19.47 4.61
C ALA A 160 -10.33 -20.55 5.72
N PHE A 161 -10.73 -21.78 5.40
CA PHE A 161 -10.63 -22.91 6.32
C PHE A 161 -9.16 -23.32 6.60
N ILE A 162 -8.32 -23.38 5.56
CA ILE A 162 -6.87 -23.64 5.71
C ILE A 162 -6.20 -22.51 6.51
N GLU A 163 -6.58 -21.26 6.27
CA GLU A 163 -6.10 -20.11 7.04
C GLU A 163 -6.50 -20.19 8.52
N LYS A 164 -7.66 -20.75 8.85
CA LYS A 164 -8.06 -20.99 10.24
C LYS A 164 -7.13 -22.00 10.94
N ILE A 165 -6.72 -23.06 10.24
CA ILE A 165 -5.72 -24.03 10.73
C ILE A 165 -4.33 -23.35 10.81
N ALA A 166 -3.96 -22.55 9.81
CA ALA A 166 -2.70 -21.82 9.79
C ALA A 166 -2.59 -20.78 10.92
N ARG A 167 -3.71 -20.30 11.48
CA ARG A 167 -3.70 -19.41 12.69
C ARG A 167 -3.06 -20.10 13.88
N SER A 168 -3.37 -21.37 14.12
CA SER A 168 -2.74 -22.14 15.20
C SER A 168 -1.24 -22.28 15.00
N PHE A 169 -0.81 -22.42 13.74
CA PHE A 169 0.61 -22.51 13.37
C PHE A 169 1.34 -21.17 13.52
N THR A 170 0.64 -20.05 13.30
CA THR A 170 1.19 -18.70 13.49
C THR A 170 1.62 -18.44 14.92
N GLU A 171 0.85 -18.87 15.91
CA GLU A 171 1.21 -18.74 17.31
C GLU A 171 2.48 -19.50 17.66
N THR A 172 2.61 -20.74 17.16
CA THR A 172 3.81 -21.57 17.35
C THR A 172 5.03 -20.94 16.69
N LEU A 173 4.89 -20.45 15.46
CA LEU A 173 5.98 -19.75 14.76
C LEU A 173 6.43 -18.48 15.50
N ASN A 174 5.49 -17.67 15.99
CA ASN A 174 5.83 -16.48 16.79
C ASN A 174 6.38 -16.82 18.19
N ALA A 175 6.16 -18.04 18.70
CA ALA A 175 6.83 -18.53 19.89
C ALA A 175 8.29 -18.90 19.63
N LEU A 176 8.56 -19.56 18.51
CA LEU A 176 9.91 -19.98 18.08
C LEU A 176 10.73 -18.78 17.54
N MET A 177 10.06 -17.80 16.91
CA MET A 177 10.64 -16.60 16.34
C MET A 177 10.08 -15.35 17.06
N PRO A 178 10.52 -15.04 18.28
CA PRO A 178 9.80 -14.18 19.21
C PRO A 178 10.02 -12.67 18.98
N GLY A 179 10.46 -12.24 17.80
CA GLY A 179 10.74 -10.83 17.52
C GLY A 179 9.53 -9.93 17.81
N LYS A 180 8.34 -10.27 17.30
CA LYS A 180 7.11 -9.53 17.59
C LYS A 180 6.74 -9.56 19.07
N ARG A 181 6.86 -10.71 19.72
CA ARG A 181 6.55 -10.83 21.18
C ARG A 181 7.49 -10.02 22.06
N ARG A 182 8.71 -9.76 21.58
CA ARG A 182 9.78 -9.02 22.32
C ARG A 182 10.00 -7.60 21.80
N ALA A 183 9.24 -7.17 20.79
CA ALA A 183 9.32 -5.80 20.29
C ALA A 183 8.99 -4.81 21.42
N ALA A 184 9.67 -3.66 21.42
CA ALA A 184 9.38 -2.56 22.34
C ALA A 184 8.06 -1.87 21.97
N ALA A 185 7.76 -1.78 20.68
CA ALA A 185 6.47 -1.33 20.18
C ALA A 185 6.13 -2.01 18.85
N ILE A 186 4.82 -2.16 18.58
CA ILE A 186 4.28 -2.60 17.31
C ILE A 186 3.31 -1.54 16.80
N MET A 187 3.55 -1.04 15.59
CA MET A 187 2.63 -0.17 14.90
C MET A 187 1.71 -1.02 14.01
N VAL A 188 0.42 -0.72 14.00
CA VAL A 188 -0.59 -1.35 13.15
C VAL A 188 -1.40 -0.29 12.42
N ALA A 189 -1.74 -0.54 11.16
CA ALA A 189 -2.48 0.42 10.36
C ALA A 189 -3.93 0.61 10.85
N ASN A 190 -4.54 -0.45 11.39
CA ASN A 190 -5.96 -0.48 11.75
C ASN A 190 -6.27 -1.59 12.77
N GLU A 191 -7.50 -1.54 13.30
CA GLU A 191 -7.98 -2.52 14.28
C GLU A 191 -8.11 -3.94 13.70
N ARG A 192 -8.41 -4.10 12.43
CA ARG A 192 -8.42 -5.39 11.71
C ARG A 192 -7.06 -6.09 11.81
N THR A 193 -6.00 -5.34 11.60
CA THR A 193 -4.61 -5.82 11.71
C THR A 193 -4.24 -6.11 13.15
N ARG A 194 -4.65 -5.24 14.09
CA ARG A 194 -4.42 -5.43 15.53
C ARG A 194 -4.96 -6.77 16.03
N ARG A 195 -6.19 -7.16 15.61
CA ARG A 195 -6.82 -8.45 15.97
C ARG A 195 -6.09 -9.67 15.41
N ALA A 196 -5.22 -9.50 14.43
CA ALA A 196 -4.44 -10.58 13.82
C ALA A 196 -3.03 -10.74 14.40
N LEU A 197 -2.65 -9.89 15.36
CA LEU A 197 -1.35 -10.00 16.03
C LEU A 197 -1.29 -11.28 16.88
N PRO A 198 -0.07 -11.84 17.08
CA PRO A 198 0.12 -12.95 18.00
C PRO A 198 -0.15 -12.50 19.45
N GLY A 199 -0.55 -13.44 20.27
CA GLY A 199 -0.72 -13.20 21.71
C GLY A 199 0.59 -12.94 22.46
N LYS A 200 0.47 -12.48 23.71
CA LYS A 200 1.61 -12.28 24.65
C LYS A 200 2.68 -11.30 24.14
N LEU A 201 2.26 -10.16 23.61
CA LEU A 201 3.14 -9.05 23.26
C LEU A 201 3.66 -8.36 24.54
N ARG A 202 4.94 -7.95 24.57
CA ARG A 202 5.54 -7.22 25.68
C ARG A 202 5.42 -5.72 25.53
N GLY A 203 5.59 -5.24 24.31
CA GLY A 203 5.55 -3.81 24.00
C GLY A 203 4.15 -3.28 23.76
N GLU A 204 4.06 -1.97 23.65
CA GLU A 204 2.82 -1.28 23.31
C GLU A 204 2.41 -1.55 21.85
N VAL A 205 1.11 -1.50 21.59
CA VAL A 205 0.55 -1.58 20.23
C VAL A 205 -0.15 -0.26 19.92
N LEU A 206 0.38 0.46 18.92
CA LEU A 206 -0.14 1.75 18.49
C LEU A 206 -0.76 1.64 17.11
N GLN A 207 -1.84 2.38 16.90
CA GLN A 207 -2.42 2.52 15.57
C GLN A 207 -1.77 3.70 14.86
N ILE A 208 -1.00 3.40 13.81
CA ILE A 208 -0.38 4.37 12.93
C ILE A 208 -0.63 3.88 11.50
N PRO A 209 -1.29 4.68 10.62
CA PRO A 209 -1.55 4.29 9.24
C PRO A 209 -0.27 3.84 8.53
N GLU A 210 -0.37 2.78 7.72
CA GLU A 210 0.77 2.26 6.97
C GLU A 210 1.28 3.27 5.95
N ASN A 211 0.37 3.77 5.11
CA ASN A 211 0.70 4.71 4.06
C ASN A 211 0.73 6.16 4.54
N GLY A 212 1.49 6.95 3.84
CA GLY A 212 1.51 8.41 3.90
C GLY A 212 1.62 8.97 2.49
N VAL A 213 1.47 10.26 2.33
CA VAL A 213 1.55 10.95 1.04
C VAL A 213 2.69 11.95 1.04
N ASP A 214 3.43 11.98 -0.06
CA ASP A 214 4.40 13.03 -0.36
C ASP A 214 3.68 14.20 -1.05
N LEU A 215 3.38 15.23 -0.30
CA LEU A 215 2.66 16.41 -0.80
C LEU A 215 3.45 17.22 -1.83
N ALA A 216 4.77 17.01 -1.94
CA ALA A 216 5.58 17.64 -2.98
C ALA A 216 5.38 16.96 -4.35
N LEU A 217 5.10 15.67 -4.36
CA LEU A 217 4.81 14.90 -5.57
C LEU A 217 3.32 14.97 -5.95
N TRP A 218 2.44 14.70 -4.98
CA TRP A 218 1.00 14.62 -5.18
C TRP A 218 0.35 15.96 -4.86
N GLN A 219 0.52 16.88 -5.80
CA GLN A 219 -0.01 18.24 -5.70
C GLN A 219 -1.39 18.33 -6.33
N GLU A 220 -2.19 19.25 -5.83
CA GLU A 220 -3.44 19.63 -6.47
C GLU A 220 -3.22 20.30 -7.82
N ARG A 221 -4.27 20.36 -8.62
CA ARG A 221 -4.27 21.11 -9.87
C ARG A 221 -4.01 22.60 -9.57
N ALA A 222 -3.09 23.19 -10.31
CA ALA A 222 -2.84 24.63 -10.20
C ALA A 222 -4.13 25.41 -10.52
N PRO A 223 -4.47 26.43 -9.73
CA PRO A 223 -5.61 27.29 -10.05
C PRO A 223 -5.38 27.97 -11.42
N SER A 224 -6.29 27.74 -12.35
CA SER A 224 -6.32 28.43 -13.63
C SER A 224 -7.76 28.87 -13.93
N PRO A 225 -8.00 29.90 -14.72
CA PRO A 225 -9.36 30.30 -15.15
C PRO A 225 -10.11 29.15 -15.84
N GLU A 226 -9.39 28.34 -16.61
CA GLU A 226 -9.94 27.14 -17.30
C GLU A 226 -10.24 26.00 -16.32
N ALA A 227 -9.48 25.85 -15.25
CA ALA A 227 -9.72 24.87 -14.20
C ALA A 227 -10.97 25.16 -13.37
N GLN A 228 -11.46 26.42 -13.38
CA GLN A 228 -12.66 26.86 -12.65
C GLN A 228 -13.95 26.62 -13.45
N SER A 229 -13.86 26.44 -14.78
CA SER A 229 -15.02 26.13 -15.61
C SER A 229 -15.31 24.63 -15.53
N PRO A 230 -16.57 24.23 -15.25
CA PRO A 230 -16.96 22.82 -15.28
C PRO A 230 -16.70 22.23 -16.67
N ARG A 231 -15.95 21.12 -16.73
CA ARG A 231 -15.78 20.38 -17.97
C ARG A 231 -17.13 19.80 -18.41
N ALA A 232 -17.39 19.81 -19.70
CA ALA A 232 -18.58 19.19 -20.27
C ALA A 232 -18.62 17.65 -20.05
N THR A 233 -17.44 17.02 -19.89
CA THR A 233 -17.27 15.60 -19.66
C THR A 233 -16.43 15.36 -18.41
N THR A 234 -16.97 14.65 -17.42
CA THR A 234 -16.25 14.30 -16.19
C THR A 234 -15.16 13.28 -16.50
N GLN A 235 -13.92 13.59 -16.14
CA GLN A 235 -12.75 12.75 -16.34
C GLN A 235 -12.56 11.83 -15.15
N MET A 236 -12.95 10.56 -15.29
CA MET A 236 -12.74 9.54 -14.26
C MET A 236 -11.44 8.80 -14.51
N ILE A 237 -10.80 8.34 -13.43
CA ILE A 237 -9.55 7.61 -13.50
C ILE A 237 -9.55 6.40 -12.57
N PHE A 238 -9.07 5.28 -13.07
CA PHE A 238 -8.64 4.14 -12.26
C PHE A 238 -7.11 4.07 -12.31
N MET A 239 -6.46 3.81 -11.17
CA MET A 239 -5.01 3.63 -11.10
C MET A 239 -4.66 2.40 -10.27
N GLY A 240 -3.97 1.42 -10.87
CA GLY A 240 -3.54 0.22 -10.18
C GLY A 240 -3.18 -0.94 -11.10
N ARG A 241 -2.67 -2.03 -10.52
CA ARG A 241 -2.39 -3.26 -11.26
C ARG A 241 -3.68 -3.87 -11.81
N LEU A 242 -3.66 -4.33 -13.05
CA LEU A 242 -4.81 -5.00 -13.69
C LEU A 242 -4.82 -6.49 -13.32
N ILE A 243 -5.30 -6.77 -12.12
CA ILE A 243 -5.43 -8.11 -11.53
C ILE A 243 -6.84 -8.30 -10.98
N SER A 244 -7.31 -9.53 -10.85
CA SER A 244 -8.69 -9.86 -10.45
C SER A 244 -9.13 -9.19 -9.12
N LEU A 245 -8.19 -9.00 -8.17
CA LEU A 245 -8.47 -8.36 -6.89
C LEU A 245 -8.96 -6.90 -7.03
N LYS A 246 -8.65 -6.25 -8.14
CA LYS A 246 -8.99 -4.86 -8.41
C LYS A 246 -10.37 -4.67 -9.03
N ALA A 247 -11.02 -5.76 -9.48
CA ALA A 247 -12.38 -5.80 -10.02
C ALA A 247 -12.67 -4.73 -11.09
N VAL A 248 -11.70 -4.50 -11.98
CA VAL A 248 -11.84 -3.54 -13.09
C VAL A 248 -12.91 -4.00 -14.09
N ASP A 249 -13.15 -5.30 -14.21
CA ASP A 249 -14.27 -5.87 -14.98
C ASP A 249 -15.62 -5.33 -14.51
N LEU A 250 -15.85 -5.29 -13.20
CA LEU A 250 -17.08 -4.72 -12.61
C LEU A 250 -17.18 -3.22 -12.83
N LEU A 251 -16.05 -2.52 -12.77
CA LEU A 251 -16.00 -1.09 -13.08
C LEU A 251 -16.39 -0.80 -14.52
N LEU A 252 -15.91 -1.58 -15.49
CA LEU A 252 -16.26 -1.41 -16.91
C LEU A 252 -17.75 -1.60 -17.16
N ILE A 253 -18.36 -2.62 -16.53
CA ILE A 253 -19.82 -2.86 -16.62
C ILE A 253 -20.60 -1.71 -15.96
N ALA A 254 -20.14 -1.23 -14.81
CA ALA A 254 -20.76 -0.10 -14.12
C ALA A 254 -20.65 1.19 -14.94
N PHE A 255 -19.50 1.43 -15.56
CA PHE A 255 -19.27 2.57 -16.44
C PHE A 255 -20.18 2.55 -17.68
N GLU A 256 -20.35 1.37 -18.30
CA GLU A 256 -21.27 1.19 -19.43
C GLU A 256 -22.70 1.61 -19.05
N ARG A 257 -23.18 1.24 -17.87
CA ARG A 257 -24.50 1.62 -17.36
C ARG A 257 -24.59 3.13 -17.03
N ALA A 258 -23.52 3.70 -16.50
CA ALA A 258 -23.49 5.09 -16.04
C ALA A 258 -23.40 6.09 -17.20
N ARG A 259 -22.65 5.78 -18.27
CA ARG A 259 -22.38 6.70 -19.40
C ARG A 259 -23.63 7.17 -20.13
N ALA A 260 -24.71 6.40 -20.08
CA ALA A 260 -26.00 6.78 -20.69
C ALA A 260 -26.74 7.88 -19.92
N GLN A 261 -26.36 8.15 -18.67
CA GLN A 261 -27.06 9.05 -17.76
C GLN A 261 -26.30 10.36 -17.50
N ALA A 262 -24.98 10.40 -17.75
CA ALA A 262 -24.17 11.61 -17.59
C ALA A 262 -22.90 11.56 -18.48
N PRO A 263 -22.44 12.70 -18.99
CA PRO A 263 -21.23 12.74 -19.80
C PRO A 263 -19.99 12.51 -18.94
N MET A 264 -19.34 11.37 -19.15
CA MET A 264 -18.12 10.96 -18.47
C MET A 264 -17.19 10.18 -19.40
N SER A 265 -15.90 10.17 -19.08
CA SER A 265 -14.90 9.29 -19.68
C SER A 265 -14.10 8.60 -18.58
N LEU A 266 -13.50 7.45 -18.87
CA LEU A 266 -12.68 6.71 -17.94
C LEU A 266 -11.29 6.45 -18.53
N THR A 267 -10.26 6.84 -17.80
CA THR A 267 -8.87 6.44 -18.07
C THR A 267 -8.44 5.34 -17.10
N VAL A 268 -7.96 4.22 -17.63
CA VAL A 268 -7.44 3.09 -16.86
C VAL A 268 -5.92 3.11 -16.92
N LEU A 269 -5.29 3.47 -15.79
CA LEU A 269 -3.84 3.47 -15.61
C LEU A 269 -3.36 2.18 -14.94
N GLY A 270 -2.39 1.55 -15.55
CA GLY A 270 -1.73 0.36 -15.04
C GLY A 270 -1.67 -0.77 -16.04
N ASP A 271 -1.02 -1.86 -15.61
CA ASP A 271 -0.87 -3.09 -16.39
C ASP A 271 -1.02 -4.32 -15.49
N GLY A 272 -1.18 -5.50 -16.08
CA GLY A 272 -1.33 -6.76 -15.35
C GLY A 272 -1.95 -7.86 -16.19
N GLU A 273 -2.04 -9.03 -15.59
CA GLU A 273 -2.51 -10.27 -16.24
C GLU A 273 -3.93 -10.18 -16.79
N GLU A 274 -4.81 -9.36 -16.20
CA GLU A 274 -6.19 -9.14 -16.65
C GLU A 274 -6.27 -8.12 -17.82
N GLY A 275 -5.20 -7.39 -18.12
CA GLY A 275 -5.20 -6.31 -19.11
C GLY A 275 -5.78 -6.71 -20.47
N PRO A 276 -5.39 -7.84 -21.09
CA PRO A 276 -5.96 -8.29 -22.37
C PRO A 276 -7.47 -8.57 -22.29
N ALA A 277 -7.92 -9.24 -21.23
CA ALA A 277 -9.34 -9.57 -21.03
C ALA A 277 -10.19 -8.32 -20.79
N LEU A 278 -9.68 -7.34 -20.01
CA LEU A 278 -10.37 -6.08 -19.75
C LEU A 278 -10.51 -5.23 -21.03
N ARG A 279 -9.50 -5.19 -21.89
CA ARG A 279 -9.59 -4.50 -23.19
C ARG A 279 -10.59 -5.20 -24.13
N ALA A 280 -10.67 -6.54 -24.10
CA ALA A 280 -11.66 -7.30 -24.85
C ALA A 280 -13.08 -6.99 -24.36
N LEU A 281 -13.30 -6.98 -23.04
CA LEU A 281 -14.58 -6.62 -22.44
C LEU A 281 -14.99 -5.18 -22.78
N ALA A 282 -14.08 -4.22 -22.76
CA ALA A 282 -14.39 -2.84 -23.13
C ALA A 282 -14.85 -2.72 -24.59
N ARG A 283 -14.26 -3.51 -25.50
CA ARG A 283 -14.70 -3.57 -26.92
C ARG A 283 -16.08 -4.24 -27.05
N GLU A 284 -16.30 -5.32 -26.32
CA GLU A 284 -17.60 -6.02 -26.31
C GLU A 284 -18.73 -5.09 -25.82
N LEU A 285 -18.45 -4.29 -24.78
CA LEU A 285 -19.39 -3.30 -24.24
C LEU A 285 -19.52 -2.04 -25.11
N GLY A 286 -18.77 -1.92 -26.20
CA GLY A 286 -18.79 -0.74 -27.07
C GLY A 286 -18.35 0.55 -26.39
N ILE A 287 -17.39 0.44 -25.43
CA ILE A 287 -16.87 1.59 -24.66
C ILE A 287 -15.37 1.83 -24.90
N ALA A 288 -14.68 1.01 -25.67
CA ALA A 288 -13.25 1.16 -25.92
C ALA A 288 -12.94 2.41 -26.74
N ALA A 289 -11.85 3.11 -26.39
CA ALA A 289 -11.32 4.25 -27.14
C ALA A 289 -9.81 4.15 -27.35
N ASP A 290 -9.32 4.80 -28.42
CA ASP A 290 -7.90 4.89 -28.76
C ASP A 290 -7.22 6.13 -28.14
N ALA A 291 -8.01 7.07 -27.62
CA ALA A 291 -7.54 8.30 -26.99
C ALA A 291 -8.36 8.64 -25.72
N PRO A 292 -7.75 9.32 -24.74
CA PRO A 292 -8.43 9.70 -23.51
C PRO A 292 -9.46 10.81 -23.72
N GLY A 293 -10.42 10.94 -22.81
CA GLY A 293 -11.31 12.10 -22.69
C GLY A 293 -12.52 12.09 -23.61
N GLN A 294 -12.69 11.10 -24.47
CA GLN A 294 -13.89 10.98 -25.32
C GLN A 294 -15.11 10.60 -24.46
N PRO A 295 -16.24 11.34 -24.55
CA PRO A 295 -17.43 11.05 -23.77
C PRO A 295 -17.96 9.63 -23.99
N GLY A 296 -18.31 8.95 -22.91
CA GLY A 296 -18.89 7.60 -22.93
C GLY A 296 -17.87 6.49 -23.22
N THR A 297 -16.55 6.76 -23.13
CA THR A 297 -15.53 5.79 -23.51
C THR A 297 -14.49 5.53 -22.42
N VAL A 298 -13.76 4.41 -22.57
CA VAL A 298 -12.68 3.95 -21.68
C VAL A 298 -11.37 3.86 -22.46
N PHE A 299 -10.35 4.56 -21.98
CA PHE A 299 -9.01 4.52 -22.54
C PHE A 299 -8.04 3.80 -21.59
N PHE A 300 -7.26 2.85 -22.10
CA PHE A 300 -6.24 2.12 -21.34
C PHE A 300 -4.86 2.72 -21.60
N ALA A 301 -4.36 3.50 -20.66
CA ALA A 301 -3.10 4.24 -20.78
C ALA A 301 -1.84 3.41 -20.49
N GLY A 302 -2.00 2.16 -20.01
CA GLY A 302 -0.86 1.30 -19.65
C GLY A 302 -0.15 1.74 -18.38
N TRP A 303 1.03 1.16 -18.15
CA TRP A 303 1.87 1.51 -17.00
C TRP A 303 2.46 2.91 -17.15
N LYS A 304 2.57 3.63 -16.03
CA LYS A 304 3.09 4.99 -15.95
C LYS A 304 4.03 5.14 -14.75
N THR A 305 4.99 6.06 -14.84
CA THR A 305 5.84 6.47 -13.72
C THR A 305 5.02 7.22 -12.67
N GLN A 306 5.52 7.34 -11.45
CA GLN A 306 4.84 8.12 -10.38
C GLN A 306 4.57 9.58 -10.78
N ALA A 307 5.54 10.23 -11.45
CA ALA A 307 5.37 11.61 -11.92
C ALA A 307 4.24 11.74 -12.97
N GLU A 308 4.18 10.79 -13.93
CA GLU A 308 3.10 10.74 -14.90
C GLU A 308 1.75 10.43 -14.24
N CYS A 309 1.72 9.50 -13.25
CA CYS A 309 0.52 9.21 -12.47
C CYS A 309 0.02 10.46 -11.72
N ALA A 310 0.92 11.21 -11.10
CA ALA A 310 0.58 12.47 -10.42
C ALA A 310 -0.01 13.50 -11.40
N GLN A 311 0.52 13.59 -12.62
CA GLN A 311 -0.05 14.44 -13.65
C GLN A 311 -1.45 13.98 -14.06
N GLN A 312 -1.64 12.67 -14.27
CA GLN A 312 -2.94 12.12 -14.65
C GLN A 312 -4.01 12.33 -13.55
N LEU A 313 -3.63 12.23 -12.27
CA LEU A 313 -4.55 12.55 -11.17
C LEU A 313 -4.91 14.03 -11.15
N ARG A 314 -3.95 14.94 -11.37
CA ARG A 314 -4.25 16.40 -11.50
C ARG A 314 -5.22 16.70 -12.63
N ASP A 315 -5.19 15.90 -13.70
CA ASP A 315 -6.04 16.10 -14.88
C ASP A 315 -7.40 15.42 -14.75
N ALA A 316 -7.59 14.53 -13.78
CA ALA A 316 -8.83 13.84 -13.48
C ALA A 316 -9.80 14.69 -12.63
N ASP A 317 -11.04 14.24 -12.54
CA ASP A 317 -12.09 14.80 -11.68
C ASP A 317 -12.53 13.83 -10.57
N VAL A 318 -12.35 12.52 -10.74
CA VAL A 318 -12.78 11.47 -9.79
C VAL A 318 -11.86 10.26 -9.91
N LEU A 319 -11.38 9.74 -8.77
CA LEU A 319 -10.72 8.42 -8.72
C LEU A 319 -11.75 7.31 -8.47
N LEU A 320 -11.58 6.18 -9.17
CA LEU A 320 -12.38 4.95 -9.00
C LEU A 320 -11.49 3.81 -8.49
N LEU A 321 -11.84 3.20 -7.35
CA LEU A 321 -11.10 2.06 -6.79
C LEU A 321 -12.07 0.94 -6.34
N PRO A 322 -12.56 0.09 -7.25
CA PRO A 322 -13.53 -0.96 -6.96
C PRO A 322 -12.90 -2.22 -6.35
N SER A 323 -11.71 -2.11 -5.76
CA SER A 323 -10.95 -3.25 -5.26
C SER A 323 -11.72 -4.09 -4.24
N LEU A 324 -11.85 -5.38 -4.48
CA LEU A 324 -12.49 -6.34 -3.56
C LEU A 324 -11.55 -6.82 -2.45
N ARG A 325 -10.24 -6.67 -2.66
CA ARG A 325 -9.23 -6.97 -1.65
C ARG A 325 -8.11 -5.95 -1.72
N GLU A 326 -8.17 -4.98 -0.81
CA GLU A 326 -7.22 -3.88 -0.69
C GLU A 326 -6.78 -3.72 0.76
N CYS A 327 -5.49 -3.95 1.06
CA CYS A 327 -4.99 -3.77 2.42
C CYS A 327 -4.81 -2.29 2.78
N GLY A 328 -4.05 -1.58 1.96
CA GLY A 328 -3.77 -0.16 2.13
C GLY A 328 -4.51 0.68 1.10
N GLY A 329 -4.10 0.62 -0.18
CA GLY A 329 -4.67 1.44 -1.24
C GLY A 329 -4.11 2.86 -1.23
N ALA A 330 -2.79 2.99 -1.29
CA ALA A 330 -2.10 4.28 -1.31
C ALA A 330 -2.67 5.24 -2.37
N VAL A 331 -3.14 4.71 -3.50
CA VAL A 331 -3.78 5.49 -4.58
C VAL A 331 -4.97 6.33 -4.10
N VAL A 332 -5.69 5.88 -3.06
CA VAL A 332 -6.76 6.67 -2.44
C VAL A 332 -6.19 7.94 -1.83
N LEU A 333 -5.11 7.81 -1.05
CA LEU A 333 -4.46 8.97 -0.42
C LEU A 333 -3.82 9.90 -1.46
N GLU A 334 -3.23 9.33 -2.53
CA GLU A 334 -2.64 10.08 -3.65
C GLU A 334 -3.69 10.93 -4.37
N ALA A 335 -4.87 10.37 -4.63
CA ALA A 335 -5.99 11.10 -5.22
C ALA A 335 -6.55 12.17 -4.28
N MET A 336 -6.75 11.84 -3.00
CA MET A 336 -7.18 12.80 -1.99
C MET A 336 -6.20 13.98 -1.87
N ALA A 337 -4.89 13.72 -1.97
CA ALA A 337 -3.87 14.78 -2.00
C ALA A 337 -4.00 15.69 -3.24
N CYS A 338 -4.46 15.16 -4.35
CA CYS A 338 -4.77 15.93 -5.56
C CYS A 338 -6.17 16.60 -5.54
N ARG A 339 -6.85 16.60 -4.39
CA ARG A 339 -8.25 17.11 -4.22
C ARG A 339 -9.28 16.35 -5.05
N LEU A 340 -9.02 15.09 -5.40
CA LEU A 340 -10.03 14.28 -6.09
C LEU A 340 -10.95 13.58 -5.07
N PRO A 341 -12.27 13.65 -5.26
CA PRO A 341 -13.18 12.74 -4.61
C PRO A 341 -12.93 11.32 -5.10
N VAL A 342 -13.11 10.36 -4.22
CA VAL A 342 -12.86 8.94 -4.51
C VAL A 342 -14.17 8.15 -4.43
N ILE A 343 -14.44 7.31 -5.43
CA ILE A 343 -15.43 6.24 -5.35
C ILE A 343 -14.65 4.94 -5.09
N ALA A 344 -14.90 4.31 -3.95
CA ALA A 344 -14.20 3.07 -3.61
C ALA A 344 -15.13 2.03 -3.00
N THR A 345 -14.68 0.78 -2.99
CA THR A 345 -15.39 -0.30 -2.27
C THR A 345 -15.43 0.01 -0.77
N ALA A 346 -16.59 -0.12 -0.15
CA ALA A 346 -16.75 -0.06 1.32
C ALA A 346 -16.17 -1.32 1.98
N TRP A 347 -14.89 -1.62 1.71
CA TRP A 347 -14.21 -2.82 2.19
C TRP A 347 -12.69 -2.61 2.25
N GLY A 348 -12.09 -3.03 3.36
CA GLY A 348 -10.64 -3.02 3.50
C GLY A 348 -10.01 -1.66 3.72
N GLY A 349 -8.88 -1.42 3.06
CA GLY A 349 -8.08 -0.20 3.19
C GLY A 349 -8.83 1.10 2.92
N PRO A 350 -9.68 1.20 1.89
CA PRO A 350 -10.47 2.41 1.68
C PRO A 350 -11.29 2.87 2.89
N LEU A 351 -11.77 1.96 3.74
CA LEU A 351 -12.46 2.30 4.98
C LEU A 351 -11.56 2.97 6.04
N ASP A 352 -10.26 2.80 5.93
CA ASP A 352 -9.30 3.42 6.84
C ASP A 352 -9.05 4.89 6.47
N TYR A 353 -9.36 5.29 5.22
CA TYR A 353 -9.05 6.60 4.63
C TYR A 353 -10.27 7.47 4.28
N LEU A 354 -11.37 6.82 3.89
CA LEU A 354 -12.56 7.49 3.37
C LEU A 354 -13.74 7.40 4.33
N ASP A 355 -14.53 8.45 4.31
CA ASP A 355 -15.87 8.51 4.89
C ASP A 355 -16.82 9.29 3.96
N ALA A 356 -18.06 9.52 4.39
CA ALA A 356 -19.07 10.21 3.58
C ALA A 356 -18.74 11.69 3.28
N THR A 357 -17.75 12.26 3.96
CA THR A 357 -17.30 13.66 3.74
C THR A 357 -16.18 13.76 2.71
N THR A 358 -15.43 12.67 2.47
CA THR A 358 -14.24 12.64 1.64
C THR A 358 -14.37 11.80 0.36
N GLY A 359 -15.45 10.98 0.24
CA GLY A 359 -15.68 10.14 -0.93
C GLY A 359 -17.02 9.41 -0.88
N ILE A 360 -17.20 8.48 -1.82
CA ILE A 360 -18.36 7.59 -1.87
C ILE A 360 -17.88 6.15 -1.71
N LEU A 361 -18.34 5.50 -0.63
CA LEU A 361 -18.04 4.11 -0.33
C LEU A 361 -19.20 3.23 -0.79
N VAL A 362 -18.95 2.32 -1.74
CA VAL A 362 -19.95 1.41 -2.31
C VAL A 362 -19.87 0.04 -1.63
N PRO A 363 -20.92 -0.42 -0.94
CA PRO A 363 -20.91 -1.73 -0.28
C PRO A 363 -20.89 -2.90 -1.26
N PRO A 364 -20.00 -3.89 -1.11
CA PRO A 364 -19.92 -5.08 -1.95
C PRO A 364 -20.87 -6.19 -1.45
N THR A 365 -22.19 -5.92 -1.46
CA THR A 365 -23.25 -6.80 -0.93
C THR A 365 -23.57 -7.96 -1.86
N SER A 366 -23.65 -7.68 -3.16
CA SER A 366 -23.76 -8.65 -4.24
C SER A 366 -23.01 -8.10 -5.46
N ARG A 367 -22.83 -8.93 -6.51
CA ARG A 367 -22.23 -8.48 -7.77
C ARG A 367 -23.06 -7.37 -8.43
N ASP A 368 -24.38 -7.57 -8.51
CA ASP A 368 -25.28 -6.65 -9.20
C ASP A 368 -25.48 -5.36 -8.43
N ASP A 369 -25.65 -5.42 -7.11
CA ASP A 369 -25.76 -4.23 -6.25
C ASP A 369 -24.48 -3.41 -6.27
N PHE A 370 -23.30 -4.06 -6.28
CA PHE A 370 -22.03 -3.38 -6.34
C PHE A 370 -21.83 -2.65 -7.67
N ILE A 371 -22.16 -3.30 -8.80
CA ILE A 371 -22.14 -2.66 -10.13
C ILE A 371 -23.11 -1.47 -10.17
N ALA A 372 -24.35 -1.64 -9.69
CA ALA A 372 -25.34 -0.56 -9.65
C ALA A 372 -24.86 0.60 -8.77
N GLY A 373 -24.35 0.31 -7.57
CA GLY A 373 -23.83 1.33 -6.66
C GLY A 373 -22.62 2.10 -7.21
N LEU A 374 -21.72 1.43 -7.94
CA LEU A 374 -20.63 2.10 -8.66
C LEU A 374 -21.17 3.02 -9.76
N ALA A 375 -22.15 2.55 -10.55
CA ALA A 375 -22.77 3.33 -11.62
C ALA A 375 -23.47 4.59 -11.05
N ASP A 376 -24.28 4.42 -10.01
CA ASP A 376 -24.98 5.53 -9.35
C ASP A 376 -24.00 6.56 -8.77
N ALA A 377 -22.91 6.10 -8.13
CA ALA A 377 -21.87 6.98 -7.61
C ALA A 377 -21.18 7.79 -8.71
N MET A 378 -20.87 7.14 -9.85
CA MET A 378 -20.31 7.81 -11.04
C MET A 378 -21.26 8.88 -11.61
N VAL A 379 -22.54 8.53 -11.79
CA VAL A 379 -23.56 9.48 -12.27
C VAL A 379 -23.69 10.67 -11.32
N ARG A 380 -23.81 10.41 -10.02
CA ARG A 380 -23.94 11.44 -8.99
C ARG A 380 -22.77 12.42 -8.98
N LEU A 381 -21.52 11.93 -9.09
CA LEU A 381 -20.35 12.81 -9.15
C LEU A 381 -20.24 13.51 -10.52
N SER A 382 -20.67 12.88 -11.61
CA SER A 382 -20.67 13.54 -12.93
C SER A 382 -21.65 14.70 -12.99
N GLN A 383 -22.82 14.56 -12.41
CA GLN A 383 -23.88 15.57 -12.44
C GLN A 383 -23.67 16.72 -11.47
N SER A 384 -22.78 16.58 -10.46
CA SER A 384 -22.60 17.60 -9.43
C SER A 384 -21.14 18.02 -9.25
N PRO A 385 -20.68 19.04 -10.02
CA PRO A 385 -19.35 19.65 -9.81
C PRO A 385 -19.15 20.19 -8.38
N GLU A 386 -20.23 20.71 -7.78
CA GLU A 386 -20.17 21.21 -6.41
C GLU A 386 -19.90 20.07 -5.39
N LEU A 387 -20.53 18.91 -5.56
CA LEU A 387 -20.28 17.75 -4.72
C LEU A 387 -18.82 17.28 -4.90
N ARG A 388 -18.32 17.21 -6.14
CA ARG A 388 -16.91 16.86 -6.39
C ARG A 388 -15.97 17.79 -5.65
N ARG A 389 -16.17 19.10 -5.76
CA ARG A 389 -15.33 20.11 -5.06
C ARG A 389 -15.39 19.92 -3.55
N ARG A 390 -16.59 19.83 -2.96
CA ARG A 390 -16.77 19.67 -1.52
C ARG A 390 -16.06 18.43 -0.97
N LEU A 391 -16.23 17.28 -1.62
CA LEU A 391 -15.57 16.04 -1.21
C LEU A 391 -14.06 16.11 -1.41
N GLY A 392 -13.59 16.70 -2.51
CA GLY A 392 -12.17 16.87 -2.80
C GLY A 392 -11.47 17.81 -1.81
N ASP A 393 -12.11 18.93 -1.44
CA ASP A 393 -11.58 19.86 -0.44
C ASP A 393 -11.46 19.19 0.94
N ALA A 394 -12.48 18.46 1.35
CA ALA A 394 -12.45 17.70 2.61
C ALA A 394 -11.41 16.58 2.59
N ALA A 395 -11.26 15.89 1.44
CA ALA A 395 -10.26 14.86 1.23
C ALA A 395 -8.84 15.44 1.40
N ARG A 396 -8.53 16.55 0.75
CA ARG A 396 -7.23 17.23 0.86
C ARG A 396 -6.94 17.69 2.29
N ALA A 397 -7.90 18.32 2.95
CA ALA A 397 -7.75 18.76 4.35
C ALA A 397 -7.43 17.58 5.28
N ARG A 398 -8.07 16.43 5.07
CA ARG A 398 -7.78 15.20 5.84
C ARG A 398 -6.38 14.67 5.58
N ILE A 399 -5.90 14.70 4.33
CA ILE A 399 -4.52 14.30 4.00
C ILE A 399 -3.51 15.17 4.75
N GLU A 400 -3.68 16.48 4.71
CA GLU A 400 -2.78 17.42 5.40
C GLU A 400 -2.79 17.25 6.92
N ALA A 401 -3.93 16.85 7.49
CA ALA A 401 -4.07 16.62 8.92
C ALA A 401 -3.51 15.29 9.40
N GLU A 402 -3.68 14.21 8.62
CA GLU A 402 -3.52 12.84 9.15
C GLU A 402 -2.51 11.98 8.38
N PHE A 403 -2.27 12.24 7.07
CA PHE A 403 -1.54 11.32 6.19
C PHE A 403 -0.30 11.90 5.53
N ASP A 404 0.08 13.14 5.82
CA ASP A 404 1.35 13.70 5.38
C ASP A 404 2.53 12.95 5.99
N TRP A 405 3.52 12.60 5.17
CA TRP A 405 4.73 11.90 5.62
C TRP A 405 5.51 12.67 6.68
N GLU A 406 5.52 14.00 6.61
CA GLU A 406 6.24 14.82 7.59
C GLU A 406 5.59 14.69 8.98
N ARG A 407 4.27 14.85 9.09
CA ARG A 407 3.53 14.68 10.35
C ARG A 407 3.59 13.25 10.88
N LYS A 408 3.49 12.28 9.99
CA LYS A 408 3.63 10.88 10.37
C LYS A 408 5.00 10.59 10.97
N MET A 409 6.05 11.21 10.40
CA MET A 409 7.40 11.07 10.92
C MET A 409 7.54 11.65 12.33
N ASP A 410 6.87 12.76 12.66
CA ASP A 410 6.88 13.33 14.01
C ASP A 410 6.35 12.31 15.04
N ALA A 411 5.22 11.66 14.74
CA ALA A 411 4.64 10.64 15.61
C ALA A 411 5.57 9.43 15.78
N ILE A 412 6.27 9.03 14.72
CA ILE A 412 7.21 7.89 14.74
C ILE A 412 8.47 8.23 15.51
N LEU A 413 9.02 9.44 15.35
CA LEU A 413 10.21 9.89 16.11
C LEU A 413 9.89 10.04 17.60
N ALA A 414 8.70 10.55 17.94
CA ALA A 414 8.25 10.58 19.32
C ALA A 414 8.14 9.16 19.94
N LEU A 415 7.70 8.17 19.14
CA LEU A 415 7.70 6.77 19.54
C LEU A 415 9.13 6.27 19.77
N TYR A 416 10.06 6.55 18.85
CA TYR A 416 11.46 6.11 19.00
C TYR A 416 12.12 6.68 20.25
N SER A 417 11.96 7.98 20.50
CA SER A 417 12.49 8.62 21.71
C SER A 417 11.92 7.98 22.99
N ARG A 418 10.62 7.67 23.00
CA ARG A 418 9.97 7.04 24.15
C ARG A 418 10.49 5.62 24.42
N VAL A 419 10.70 4.79 23.39
CA VAL A 419 11.14 3.40 23.56
C VAL A 419 12.64 3.27 23.79
N SER A 420 13.46 4.23 23.33
CA SER A 420 14.91 4.25 23.53
C SER A 420 15.34 4.95 24.81
N GLY A 421 14.47 5.82 25.37
CA GLY A 421 14.85 6.75 26.45
C GLY A 421 15.78 7.88 25.99
N ALA A 422 16.02 8.00 24.69
CA ALA A 422 16.82 9.10 24.12
C ALA A 422 15.97 10.38 24.02
N PRO A 423 16.58 11.58 24.19
CA PRO A 423 15.84 12.83 23.97
C PRO A 423 15.37 12.95 22.52
N ALA A 424 14.19 13.54 22.35
CA ALA A 424 13.56 13.77 21.05
C ALA A 424 14.36 14.75 20.17
#